data_82c5fa72c55e45ba10b0a250f0497643
#
_entry.id   82c5fa72c55e45ba10b0a250f0497643
#
_cell.length_a   1.000
_cell.length_b   1.000
_cell.length_c   1.000
_cell.angle_alpha   90.00
_cell.angle_beta   90.00
_cell.angle_gamma   90.00
#
_symmetry.space_group_name_H-M   'P 1'
#
loop_
_entity.id
_entity.type
_entity.pdbx_description
1 polymer ?
#
loop_
_entity_poly.entity_id
_entity_poly.type
_entity_poly.pdbx_seq_one_letter_code
_entity_poly.pdbx_strand_id
1 'polypeptide(L)'
;MTSVHDIPTAATPPGGYGEVMPPPVLADCSDGLAPGVPDLRGTWRVVEAESDGASLPAAHPIWNHVERIEQAGNRVVVTGGGVVHDMVADGTHENGLNDVMVHDYTTPLVVAATYEDDVLVLRPRDLPGVEVRRWRDGEHLMWSYHTLFTTRLERSDDSAITHR
;
A
#
# COMPACT_ATOMS: atom_id res chain seq x y z
N MET A 1 -17.07 -9.56 16.57
CA MET A 1 -15.97 -8.78 15.98
C MET A 1 -14.71 -9.61 15.97
N THR A 2 -13.98 -9.53 14.88
CA THR A 2 -12.84 -10.41 14.64
C THR A 2 -11.54 -9.70 14.96
N SER A 3 -10.65 -10.37 15.70
CA SER A 3 -9.31 -9.84 15.98
C SER A 3 -8.49 -9.78 14.68
N VAL A 4 -7.57 -8.83 14.61
CA VAL A 4 -6.70 -8.66 13.45
C VAL A 4 -5.93 -9.94 13.09
N HIS A 5 -5.56 -10.74 14.09
CA HIS A 5 -4.80 -11.96 13.87
C HIS A 5 -5.67 -13.16 13.44
N ASP A 6 -7.00 -13.04 13.58
CA ASP A 6 -7.94 -14.10 13.20
C ASP A 6 -8.44 -13.95 11.75
N ILE A 7 -8.14 -12.85 11.11
CA ILE A 7 -8.52 -12.62 9.71
C ILE A 7 -7.42 -13.22 8.81
N PRO A 8 -7.76 -14.17 7.93
CA PRO A 8 -6.77 -14.76 7.05
C PRO A 8 -6.05 -13.71 6.19
N THR A 9 -4.78 -13.96 5.91
CA THR A 9 -4.00 -13.09 5.03
C THR A 9 -4.60 -13.14 3.63
N ALA A 10 -4.88 -11.97 3.08
CA ALA A 10 -5.38 -11.86 1.70
C ALA A 10 -4.22 -11.98 0.71
N ALA A 11 -4.56 -12.30 -0.52
CA ALA A 11 -3.59 -12.40 -1.60
C ALA A 11 -4.18 -11.82 -2.88
N THR A 12 -3.30 -11.44 -3.79
CA THR A 12 -3.71 -10.97 -5.11
C THR A 12 -4.32 -12.14 -5.89
N PRO A 13 -5.52 -11.98 -6.45
CA PRO A 13 -6.08 -13.02 -7.34
C PRO A 13 -5.20 -13.22 -8.57
N PRO A 14 -5.20 -14.42 -9.17
CA PRO A 14 -4.45 -14.67 -10.40
C PRO A 14 -4.78 -13.63 -11.49
N GLY A 15 -3.75 -13.00 -12.04
CA GLY A 15 -3.91 -11.96 -13.06
C GLY A 15 -4.34 -10.60 -12.50
N GLY A 16 -4.32 -10.42 -11.18
CA GLY A 16 -4.79 -9.20 -10.53
C GLY A 16 -6.30 -9.20 -10.29
N TYR A 17 -6.80 -8.22 -9.51
CA TYR A 17 -8.23 -8.15 -9.19
C TYR A 17 -9.08 -7.46 -10.28
N GLY A 18 -8.46 -7.00 -11.35
CA GLY A 18 -9.19 -6.33 -12.42
C GLY A 18 -9.39 -4.85 -12.15
N GLU A 19 -10.54 -4.31 -12.55
CA GLU A 19 -10.80 -2.87 -12.51
C GLU A 19 -11.45 -2.41 -11.21
N VAL A 20 -12.11 -3.30 -10.48
CA VAL A 20 -12.85 -2.96 -9.27
C VAL A 20 -12.16 -3.57 -8.07
N MET A 21 -11.86 -2.75 -7.06
CA MET A 21 -11.25 -3.22 -5.83
C MET A 21 -12.13 -4.25 -5.14
N PRO A 22 -11.54 -5.34 -4.60
CA PRO A 22 -12.30 -6.28 -3.79
C PRO A 22 -12.75 -5.62 -2.48
N PRO A 23 -13.70 -6.23 -1.76
CA PRO A 23 -14.12 -5.72 -0.45
C PRO A 23 -12.94 -5.58 0.50
N PRO A 24 -13.02 -4.65 1.47
CA PRO A 24 -11.95 -4.47 2.45
C PRO A 24 -11.65 -5.76 3.23
N VAL A 25 -10.36 -6.06 3.35
CA VAL A 25 -9.87 -7.26 4.05
C VAL A 25 -10.18 -7.21 5.54
N LEU A 26 -10.00 -6.02 6.14
CA LEU A 26 -10.13 -5.82 7.58
C LEU A 26 -11.49 -5.22 7.98
N ALA A 27 -12.52 -5.34 7.13
CA ALA A 27 -13.82 -4.72 7.38
C ALA A 27 -14.44 -5.14 8.71
N ASP A 28 -14.26 -6.40 9.13
CA ASP A 28 -14.85 -6.93 10.35
C ASP A 28 -13.93 -6.76 11.58
N CYS A 29 -12.79 -6.12 11.41
CA CYS A 29 -11.84 -5.89 12.48
C CYS A 29 -12.07 -4.52 13.10
N SER A 30 -12.20 -4.47 14.42
CA SER A 30 -12.35 -3.22 15.17
C SER A 30 -11.12 -2.89 15.99
N ASP A 31 -10.03 -3.65 15.85
CA ASP A 31 -8.80 -3.37 16.58
C ASP A 31 -8.21 -2.03 16.13
N GLY A 32 -7.77 -1.24 17.13
CA GLY A 32 -7.09 0.02 16.84
C GLY A 32 -5.66 -0.20 16.37
N LEU A 33 -5.01 0.90 16.04
CA LEU A 33 -3.60 0.89 15.64
C LEU A 33 -2.71 0.55 16.84
N ALA A 34 -1.63 -0.19 16.61
CA ALA A 34 -0.63 -0.42 17.63
C ALA A 34 0.06 0.91 18.01
N PRO A 35 0.64 1.01 19.24
CA PRO A 35 1.36 2.21 19.62
C PRO A 35 2.46 2.56 18.61
N GLY A 36 2.55 3.84 18.24
CA GLY A 36 3.57 4.33 17.32
C GLY A 36 3.26 4.13 15.84
N VAL A 37 2.13 3.50 15.50
CA VAL A 37 1.73 3.30 14.11
C VAL A 37 1.02 4.57 13.61
N PRO A 38 1.53 5.20 12.54
CA PRO A 38 0.84 6.36 11.95
C PRO A 38 -0.45 5.93 11.28
N ASP A 39 -1.46 6.77 11.33
CA ASP A 39 -2.75 6.49 10.69
C ASP A 39 -2.69 6.84 9.21
N LEU A 40 -2.56 5.83 8.37
CA LEU A 40 -2.53 5.97 6.92
C LEU A 40 -3.83 5.48 6.27
N ARG A 41 -4.84 5.13 7.08
CA ARG A 41 -6.07 4.51 6.59
C ARG A 41 -6.86 5.45 5.67
N GLY A 42 -7.43 4.88 4.64
CA GLY A 42 -8.30 5.59 3.72
C GLY A 42 -8.15 5.09 2.29
N THR A 43 -8.94 5.67 1.41
CA THR A 43 -8.79 5.49 -0.03
C THR A 43 -8.17 6.78 -0.57
N TRP A 44 -7.13 6.62 -1.36
CA TRP A 44 -6.27 7.72 -1.77
C TRP A 44 -6.07 7.71 -3.28
N ARG A 45 -6.00 8.90 -3.89
CA ARG A 45 -5.70 9.03 -5.32
C ARG A 45 -4.57 10.02 -5.56
N VAL A 46 -3.74 9.77 -6.54
CA VAL A 46 -2.58 10.61 -6.87
C VAL A 46 -3.04 11.96 -7.41
N VAL A 47 -2.48 13.04 -6.86
CA VAL A 47 -2.72 14.41 -7.33
C VAL A 47 -1.44 15.11 -7.75
N GLU A 48 -0.28 14.63 -7.30
CA GLU A 48 1.02 15.12 -7.74
C GLU A 48 1.98 13.94 -7.87
N ALA A 49 2.83 13.96 -8.87
CA ALA A 49 3.85 12.95 -9.07
C ALA A 49 5.07 13.58 -9.72
N GLU A 50 6.23 13.33 -9.10
CA GLU A 50 7.48 13.92 -9.56
C GLU A 50 8.64 12.92 -9.51
N SER A 51 9.65 13.17 -10.34
CA SER A 51 10.92 12.46 -10.34
C SER A 51 12.01 13.48 -10.61
N ASP A 52 13.06 13.49 -9.77
CA ASP A 52 14.18 14.43 -9.88
C ASP A 52 13.75 15.90 -9.94
N GLY A 53 12.70 16.25 -9.16
CA GLY A 53 12.21 17.62 -9.06
C GLY A 53 11.32 18.06 -10.22
N ALA A 54 11.03 17.18 -11.17
CA ALA A 54 10.16 17.48 -12.30
C ALA A 54 8.90 16.64 -12.26
N SER A 55 7.76 17.24 -12.61
CA SER A 55 6.50 16.52 -12.71
C SER A 55 6.59 15.42 -13.76
N LEU A 56 6.01 14.24 -13.44
CA LEU A 56 5.95 13.15 -14.39
C LEU A 56 5.02 13.52 -15.57
N PRO A 57 5.29 12.97 -16.78
CA PRO A 57 4.43 13.24 -17.93
C PRO A 57 2.96 12.92 -17.66
N ALA A 58 2.04 13.70 -18.20
CA ALA A 58 0.62 13.52 -17.99
C ALA A 58 0.12 12.14 -18.44
N ALA A 59 0.79 11.52 -19.39
CA ALA A 59 0.45 10.18 -19.88
C ALA A 59 0.96 9.04 -19.00
N HIS A 60 1.78 9.35 -17.97
CA HIS A 60 2.32 8.32 -17.09
C HIS A 60 1.19 7.64 -16.31
N PRO A 61 1.18 6.30 -16.23
CA PRO A 61 0.08 5.58 -15.57
C PRO A 61 -0.05 5.88 -14.07
N ILE A 62 0.97 6.43 -13.43
CA ILE A 62 0.91 6.79 -12.01
C ILE A 62 -0.24 7.75 -11.69
N TRP A 63 -0.63 8.61 -12.65
CA TRP A 63 -1.70 9.58 -12.45
C TRP A 63 -3.07 8.92 -12.27
N ASN A 64 -3.23 7.67 -12.67
CA ASN A 64 -4.47 6.91 -12.51
C ASN A 64 -4.46 6.03 -11.27
N HIS A 65 -3.37 6.07 -10.49
CA HIS A 65 -3.24 5.20 -9.33
C HIS A 65 -4.19 5.61 -8.20
N VAL A 66 -4.91 4.63 -7.71
CA VAL A 66 -5.76 4.73 -6.52
C VAL A 66 -5.41 3.56 -5.62
N GLU A 67 -5.28 3.82 -4.33
CA GLU A 67 -5.03 2.76 -3.37
C GLU A 67 -5.90 2.92 -2.13
N ARG A 68 -6.25 1.80 -1.54
CA ARG A 68 -6.92 1.74 -0.25
C ARG A 68 -5.93 1.18 0.76
N ILE A 69 -5.77 1.89 1.89
CA ILE A 69 -4.94 1.43 2.99
C ILE A 69 -5.83 1.09 4.17
N GLU A 70 -5.69 -0.15 4.67
CA GLU A 70 -6.36 -0.62 5.87
C GLU A 70 -5.30 -0.95 6.90
N GLN A 71 -5.56 -0.63 8.16
CA GLN A 71 -4.62 -0.88 9.26
C GLN A 71 -5.37 -1.31 10.51
N ALA A 72 -4.82 -2.29 11.22
CA ALA A 72 -5.26 -2.68 12.55
C ALA A 72 -4.05 -3.32 13.25
N GLY A 73 -3.81 -2.96 14.52
CA GLY A 73 -2.59 -3.35 15.18
C GLY A 73 -1.38 -2.87 14.40
N ASN A 74 -0.48 -3.78 14.06
CA ASN A 74 0.65 -3.51 13.16
C ASN A 74 0.48 -4.16 11.78
N ARG A 75 -0.73 -4.62 11.47
CA ARG A 75 -1.07 -5.16 10.13
C ARG A 75 -1.48 -4.03 9.22
N VAL A 76 -1.04 -4.09 7.97
CA VAL A 76 -1.40 -3.12 6.96
C VAL A 76 -1.71 -3.84 5.65
N VAL A 77 -2.80 -3.41 5.00
CA VAL A 77 -3.22 -3.94 3.69
C VAL A 77 -3.28 -2.79 2.71
N VAL A 78 -2.51 -2.87 1.65
CA VAL A 78 -2.53 -1.88 0.56
C VAL A 78 -3.13 -2.54 -0.67
N THR A 79 -4.29 -2.06 -1.08
CA THR A 79 -5.01 -2.55 -2.26
C THR A 79 -4.95 -1.47 -3.33
N GLY A 80 -4.34 -1.76 -4.45
CA GLY A 80 -4.21 -0.79 -5.55
C GLY A 80 -3.45 -1.41 -6.71
N GLY A 81 -3.60 -0.84 -7.90
CA GLY A 81 -2.88 -1.32 -9.07
C GLY A 81 -3.16 -2.77 -9.45
N GLY A 82 -4.29 -3.33 -9.01
CA GLY A 82 -4.64 -4.72 -9.29
C GLY A 82 -4.13 -5.73 -8.26
N VAL A 83 -3.39 -5.29 -7.25
CA VAL A 83 -2.84 -6.19 -6.22
C VAL A 83 -3.44 -5.90 -4.84
N VAL A 84 -3.44 -6.94 -4.01
CA VAL A 84 -3.81 -6.85 -2.60
C VAL A 84 -2.59 -7.26 -1.79
N HIS A 85 -1.91 -6.29 -1.21
CA HIS A 85 -0.70 -6.52 -0.45
C HIS A 85 -0.99 -6.44 1.04
N ASP A 86 -1.04 -7.59 1.69
CA ASP A 86 -1.41 -7.77 3.09
C ASP A 86 -0.18 -8.21 3.88
N MET A 87 0.19 -7.46 4.91
CA MET A 87 1.44 -7.68 5.63
C MET A 87 1.35 -7.26 7.08
N VAL A 88 2.21 -7.85 7.90
CA VAL A 88 2.46 -7.42 9.28
C VAL A 88 3.78 -6.65 9.29
N ALA A 89 3.75 -5.44 9.83
CA ALA A 89 4.92 -4.55 9.86
C ALA A 89 5.76 -4.82 11.11
N ASP A 90 6.40 -5.98 11.15
CA ASP A 90 7.28 -6.39 12.25
C ASP A 90 8.76 -6.48 11.84
N GLY A 91 9.10 -6.08 10.63
CA GLY A 91 10.47 -6.09 10.14
C GLY A 91 10.94 -7.42 9.58
N THR A 92 10.10 -8.46 9.59
CA THR A 92 10.49 -9.77 9.06
C THR A 92 9.96 -9.98 7.65
N HIS A 93 10.66 -10.79 6.86
CA HIS A 93 10.18 -11.18 5.53
C HIS A 93 9.05 -12.20 5.64
N GLU A 94 9.10 -13.09 6.63
CA GLU A 94 8.08 -14.14 6.74
C GLU A 94 6.68 -13.60 7.09
N ASN A 95 6.61 -12.55 7.90
CA ASN A 95 5.33 -11.91 8.26
C ASN A 95 5.04 -10.68 7.42
N GLY A 96 5.98 -10.28 6.59
CA GLY A 96 5.80 -9.19 5.65
C GLY A 96 4.93 -9.61 4.47
N LEU A 97 5.20 -9.01 3.33
CA LEU A 97 4.46 -9.31 2.13
C LEU A 97 5.07 -10.52 1.41
N ASN A 98 4.21 -11.47 1.05
CA ASN A 98 4.57 -12.62 0.22
C ASN A 98 3.48 -12.75 -0.85
N ASP A 99 3.67 -12.06 -1.97
CA ASP A 99 2.65 -11.97 -3.03
C ASP A 99 3.34 -11.83 -4.39
N VAL A 100 2.74 -11.12 -5.31
CA VAL A 100 3.25 -10.91 -6.67
C VAL A 100 3.42 -9.43 -6.96
N MET A 101 4.29 -9.14 -7.92
CA MET A 101 4.56 -7.78 -8.37
C MET A 101 3.40 -7.21 -9.17
N VAL A 102 3.22 -5.89 -9.06
CA VAL A 102 2.12 -5.17 -9.73
C VAL A 102 2.29 -5.12 -11.24
N HIS A 103 3.52 -5.23 -11.75
CA HIS A 103 3.75 -5.07 -13.19
C HIS A 103 3.36 -6.29 -14.03
N ASP A 104 3.31 -7.49 -13.43
CA ASP A 104 2.99 -8.70 -14.19
C ASP A 104 2.01 -9.64 -13.47
N TYR A 105 1.75 -9.43 -12.17
CA TYR A 105 0.88 -10.26 -11.33
C TYR A 105 1.34 -11.73 -11.22
N THR A 106 2.59 -12.01 -11.52
CA THR A 106 3.13 -13.38 -11.50
C THR A 106 4.47 -13.48 -10.78
N THR A 107 5.36 -12.48 -10.93
CA THR A 107 6.68 -12.54 -10.32
C THR A 107 6.56 -12.46 -8.79
N PRO A 108 7.09 -13.47 -8.07
CA PRO A 108 7.03 -13.45 -6.61
C PRO A 108 7.71 -12.22 -6.02
N LEU A 109 7.08 -11.64 -5.01
CA LEU A 109 7.58 -10.48 -4.30
C LEU A 109 7.54 -10.78 -2.80
N VAL A 110 8.70 -10.65 -2.14
CA VAL A 110 8.81 -10.79 -0.69
C VAL A 110 9.35 -9.49 -0.13
N VAL A 111 8.64 -8.91 0.83
CA VAL A 111 8.94 -7.58 1.36
C VAL A 111 8.87 -7.61 2.88
N ALA A 112 9.85 -7.02 3.54
CA ALA A 112 9.76 -6.72 4.97
C ALA A 112 9.16 -5.33 5.14
N ALA A 113 8.23 -5.19 6.08
CA ALA A 113 7.57 -3.93 6.38
C ALA A 113 7.88 -3.50 7.82
N THR A 114 8.15 -2.22 8.01
CA THR A 114 8.35 -1.62 9.34
C THR A 114 7.70 -0.25 9.38
N TYR A 115 7.42 0.21 10.62
CA TYR A 115 7.09 1.62 10.85
C TYR A 115 8.32 2.27 11.52
N GLU A 116 8.86 3.30 10.87
CA GLU A 116 10.05 4.01 11.32
C GLU A 116 9.77 5.51 11.29
N ASP A 117 9.78 6.18 12.45
CA ASP A 117 9.55 7.63 12.55
C ASP A 117 8.29 8.11 11.80
N ASP A 118 7.16 7.43 12.04
CA ASP A 118 5.87 7.72 11.41
C ASP A 118 5.83 7.43 9.90
N VAL A 119 6.76 6.63 9.40
CA VAL A 119 6.82 6.22 8.00
C VAL A 119 6.64 4.72 7.92
N LEU A 120 5.75 4.27 7.04
CA LEU A 120 5.70 2.87 6.65
C LEU A 120 6.77 2.62 5.60
N VAL A 121 7.73 1.76 5.92
CA VAL A 121 8.87 1.45 5.05
C VAL A 121 8.79 0.00 4.60
N LEU A 122 8.77 -0.19 3.28
CA LEU A 122 8.75 -1.52 2.66
C LEU A 122 10.11 -1.78 2.00
N ARG A 123 10.72 -2.92 2.33
CA ARG A 123 12.04 -3.30 1.78
C ARG A 123 11.95 -4.64 1.08
N PRO A 124 11.92 -4.64 -0.27
CA PRO A 124 11.92 -5.91 -1.02
C PRO A 124 13.20 -6.71 -0.79
N ARG A 125 13.03 -8.01 -0.53
CA ARG A 125 14.16 -8.90 -0.22
C ARG A 125 15.17 -8.98 -1.36
N ASP A 126 14.68 -9.03 -2.60
CA ASP A 126 15.54 -9.27 -3.76
C ASP A 126 16.02 -7.98 -4.44
N LEU A 127 15.75 -6.83 -3.84
CA LEU A 127 16.16 -5.51 -4.35
C LEU A 127 16.86 -4.74 -3.22
N PRO A 128 18.10 -5.12 -2.85
CA PRO A 128 18.81 -4.46 -1.75
C PRO A 128 18.93 -2.95 -1.98
N GLY A 129 18.69 -2.17 -0.93
CA GLY A 129 18.75 -0.71 -0.99
C GLY A 129 17.49 -0.02 -1.48
N VAL A 130 16.54 -0.78 -2.02
CA VAL A 130 15.25 -0.20 -2.45
C VAL A 130 14.32 -0.07 -1.25
N GLU A 131 13.72 1.10 -1.09
CA GLU A 131 12.72 1.36 -0.07
C GLU A 131 11.50 2.01 -0.71
N VAL A 132 10.33 1.50 -0.35
CA VAL A 132 9.04 2.11 -0.71
C VAL A 132 8.48 2.70 0.58
N ARG A 133 8.16 3.98 0.57
CA ARG A 133 7.76 4.70 1.79
C ARG A 133 6.40 5.32 1.65
N ARG A 134 5.63 5.29 2.76
CA ARG A 134 4.35 6.02 2.87
C ARG A 134 4.30 6.75 4.19
N TRP A 135 3.91 8.01 4.14
CA TRP A 135 3.77 8.85 5.34
C TRP A 135 2.71 9.91 5.12
N ARG A 136 2.29 10.53 6.20
CA ARG A 136 1.33 11.63 6.13
C ARG A 136 2.04 12.97 6.06
N ASP A 137 1.51 13.86 5.22
CA ASP A 137 1.85 15.27 5.20
C ASP A 137 0.54 16.04 5.34
N GLY A 138 0.17 16.36 6.59
CA GLY A 138 -1.12 16.94 6.88
C GLY A 138 -2.25 16.00 6.47
N GLU A 139 -3.12 16.47 5.57
CA GLU A 139 -4.25 15.69 5.07
C GLU A 139 -3.92 14.82 3.87
N HIS A 140 -2.70 14.92 3.37
CA HIS A 140 -2.25 14.14 2.22
C HIS A 140 -1.48 12.90 2.65
N LEU A 141 -1.50 11.90 1.80
CA LEU A 141 -0.61 10.75 1.88
C LEU A 141 0.54 10.99 0.92
N MET A 142 1.75 10.74 1.38
CA MET A 142 2.94 10.76 0.53
C MET A 142 3.36 9.32 0.27
N TRP A 143 3.73 9.03 -0.96
CA TRP A 143 4.21 7.71 -1.36
C TRP A 143 5.41 7.90 -2.28
N SER A 144 6.55 7.36 -1.87
CA SER A 144 7.75 7.37 -2.70
C SER A 144 8.19 5.94 -3.00
N TYR A 145 8.65 5.72 -4.21
CA TYR A 145 9.19 4.44 -4.63
C TYR A 145 10.68 4.62 -4.91
N HIS A 146 11.50 4.32 -3.89
CA HIS A 146 12.95 4.45 -3.93
C HIS A 146 13.33 5.85 -4.46
N THR A 147 14.16 5.92 -5.51
CA THR A 147 14.53 7.19 -6.15
C THR A 147 13.75 7.44 -7.45
N LEU A 148 12.79 6.58 -7.77
CA LEU A 148 12.07 6.64 -9.04
C LEU A 148 11.04 7.76 -9.09
N PHE A 149 10.26 7.91 -8.03
CA PHE A 149 9.25 8.96 -7.96
C PHE A 149 8.79 9.23 -6.54
N THR A 150 8.20 10.39 -6.34
CA THR A 150 7.45 10.74 -5.12
C THR A 150 6.10 11.27 -5.56
N THR A 151 5.05 10.80 -4.89
CA THR A 151 3.68 11.20 -5.17
C THR A 151 3.02 11.79 -3.95
N ARG A 152 2.06 12.69 -4.19
CA ARG A 152 1.14 13.21 -3.19
C ARG A 152 -0.24 12.71 -3.54
N LEU A 153 -0.94 12.15 -2.57
CA LEU A 153 -2.29 11.61 -2.75
C LEU A 153 -3.26 12.35 -1.84
N GLU A 154 -4.48 12.51 -2.32
CA GLU A 154 -5.58 13.04 -1.52
C GLU A 154 -6.61 11.95 -1.25
N ARG A 155 -7.43 12.16 -0.22
CA ARG A 155 -8.51 11.22 0.08
C ARG A 155 -9.54 11.23 -1.04
N SER A 156 -10.02 10.04 -1.36
CA SER A 156 -11.11 9.84 -2.29
C SER A 156 -12.31 9.32 -1.51
N ASP A 157 -13.47 9.94 -1.73
CA ASP A 157 -14.71 9.56 -1.05
C ASP A 157 -15.44 8.44 -1.77
N ASP A 158 -14.98 8.05 -2.94
CA ASP A 158 -15.64 7.02 -3.73
C ASP A 158 -15.10 5.65 -3.37
N SER A 159 -15.85 4.92 -2.55
CA SER A 159 -15.49 3.57 -2.13
C SER A 159 -15.68 2.52 -3.22
N ALA A 160 -16.35 2.88 -4.33
CA ALA A 160 -16.58 1.99 -5.46
C ALA A 160 -15.63 2.29 -6.62
N ILE A 161 -14.41 2.69 -6.32
CA ILE A 161 -13.45 3.15 -7.30
C ILE A 161 -13.03 2.02 -8.24
N THR A 162 -13.04 2.35 -9.52
CA THR A 162 -12.60 1.47 -10.59
C THR A 162 -11.17 1.83 -10.95
N HIS A 163 -10.33 0.83 -11.11
CA HIS A 163 -8.99 1.00 -11.63
C HIS A 163 -9.02 1.24 -13.12
N ARG A 164 -8.25 2.19 -13.58
CA ARG A 164 -8.19 2.50 -15.02
C ARG A 164 -6.76 2.65 -15.49
#